data_af6db688edfd21e3c766b7039eadb469
#
_entry.id   af6db688edfd21e3c766b7039eadb469
#
_cell.length_a   1.000
_cell.length_b   1.000
_cell.length_c   1.000
_cell.angle_alpha   90.00
_cell.angle_beta   90.00
_cell.angle_gamma   90.00
#
_symmetry.space_group_name_H-M   'P 1'
#
loop_
_entity.id
_entity.type
_entity.pdbx_description
1 polymer ?
#
loop_
_entity_poly.entity_id
_entity_poly.type
_entity_poly.pdbx_seq_one_letter_code
_entity_poly.pdbx_strand_id
1 'polypeptide(L)'
;MDKRDYQFVEHENPYTYRDGDLTVTRGSAWSGPGCHLGCGVLLYTNDEGDLVKVEGDPENPFNEGRLCVRCLDLPEMVNNPKRLTHPLRRAKADRGHDRWERIGWDEALDLIAAELNKVKEAYGPESVIFSCATSRRTSRACAGRSARRTS
;
A
#
# COMPACT_ATOMS: atom_id res chain seq x y z
N MET A 1 18.94 -23.98 -13.95
CA MET A 1 18.13 -22.86 -13.44
C MET A 1 18.42 -21.70 -14.36
N ASP A 2 17.53 -21.48 -15.30
CA ASP A 2 17.69 -20.53 -16.40
C ASP A 2 17.65 -19.11 -15.83
N LYS A 3 18.77 -18.40 -15.95
CA LYS A 3 18.83 -16.98 -15.62
C LYS A 3 18.05 -16.26 -16.71
N ARG A 4 16.78 -16.04 -16.51
CA ARG A 4 16.05 -15.09 -17.35
C ARG A 4 16.78 -13.76 -17.27
N ASP A 5 17.31 -13.33 -18.39
CA ASP A 5 17.88 -12.01 -18.52
C ASP A 5 16.75 -11.00 -18.26
N TYR A 6 16.72 -10.49 -17.03
CA TYR A 6 15.90 -9.34 -16.74
C TYR A 6 16.52 -8.16 -17.47
N GLN A 7 16.00 -7.86 -18.65
CA GLN A 7 16.32 -6.61 -19.30
C GLN A 7 15.68 -5.48 -18.46
N PHE A 8 16.53 -4.70 -17.83
CA PHE A 8 16.08 -3.45 -17.25
C PHE A 8 15.65 -2.54 -18.40
N VAL A 9 14.43 -2.03 -18.32
CA VAL A 9 13.96 -1.02 -19.28
C VAL A 9 14.73 0.26 -18.99
N GLU A 10 15.56 0.70 -19.91
CA GLU A 10 16.15 2.03 -19.86
C GLU A 10 15.05 3.03 -20.22
N HIS A 11 14.76 3.95 -19.32
CA HIS A 11 13.81 5.02 -19.53
C HIS A 11 14.51 6.20 -20.19
N GLU A 12 13.87 6.86 -21.16
CA GLU A 12 14.38 8.09 -21.78
C GLU A 12 14.55 9.20 -20.74
N ASN A 13 13.61 9.29 -19.79
CA ASN A 13 13.67 10.21 -18.66
C ASN A 13 14.15 9.50 -17.39
N PRO A 14 14.89 10.21 -16.51
CA PRO A 14 15.29 9.68 -15.22
C PRO A 14 14.07 9.35 -14.35
N TYR A 15 14.30 8.59 -13.27
CA TYR A 15 13.26 8.23 -12.31
C TYR A 15 12.54 9.44 -11.72
N THR A 16 13.27 10.53 -11.49
CA THR A 16 12.73 11.81 -11.04
C THR A 16 13.31 12.93 -11.89
N TYR A 17 12.46 13.84 -12.36
CA TYR A 17 12.85 14.99 -13.19
C TYR A 17 11.92 16.17 -12.95
N ARG A 18 12.28 17.35 -13.49
CA ARG A 18 11.43 18.56 -13.45
C ARG A 18 10.65 18.69 -14.75
N ASP A 19 9.37 19.05 -14.61
CA ASP A 19 8.50 19.45 -15.70
C ASP A 19 7.83 20.77 -15.30
N GLY A 20 8.38 21.88 -15.81
CA GLY A 20 8.02 23.22 -15.35
C GLY A 20 8.29 23.38 -13.86
N ASP A 21 7.26 23.81 -13.13
CA ASP A 21 7.32 24.00 -11.67
C ASP A 21 7.06 22.73 -10.86
N LEU A 22 6.82 21.60 -11.52
CA LEU A 22 6.50 20.35 -10.86
C LEU A 22 7.68 19.37 -10.87
N THR A 23 7.79 18.60 -9.81
CA THR A 23 8.66 17.42 -9.76
C THR A 23 7.88 16.21 -10.21
N VAL A 24 8.35 15.51 -11.21
CA VAL A 24 7.76 14.27 -11.72
C VAL A 24 8.55 13.08 -11.20
N THR A 25 7.86 12.13 -10.58
CA THR A 25 8.48 10.89 -10.08
C THR A 25 7.76 9.69 -10.67
N ARG A 26 8.51 8.75 -11.24
CA ARG A 26 8.00 7.47 -11.71
C ARG A 26 7.64 6.59 -10.55
N GLY A 27 6.53 5.88 -10.65
CA GLY A 27 6.07 5.00 -9.60
C GLY A 27 5.18 3.89 -10.11
N SER A 28 4.71 3.08 -9.19
CA SER A 28 3.69 2.06 -9.45
C SER A 28 2.48 2.29 -8.57
N ALA A 29 1.31 2.40 -9.18
CA ALA A 29 0.05 2.51 -8.46
C ALA A 29 -0.35 1.12 -7.93
N TRP A 30 0.07 0.82 -6.72
CA TRP A 30 -0.25 -0.42 -6.03
C TRP A 30 -1.18 -0.16 -4.85
N SER A 31 -2.29 -0.87 -4.81
CA SER A 31 -3.20 -0.90 -3.64
C SER A 31 -3.86 0.43 -3.24
N GLY A 32 -3.55 1.54 -3.88
CA GLY A 32 -4.12 2.85 -3.52
C GLY A 32 -5.64 2.80 -3.42
N PRO A 33 -6.37 2.77 -4.53
CA PRO A 33 -7.83 2.70 -4.50
C PRO A 33 -8.38 1.26 -4.56
N GLY A 34 -7.71 0.31 -3.94
CA GLY A 34 -8.11 -1.10 -3.90
C GLY A 34 -7.80 -1.89 -5.18
N CYS A 35 -6.80 -1.50 -5.93
CA CYS A 35 -6.32 -2.19 -7.12
C CYS A 35 -4.92 -2.77 -6.89
N HIS A 36 -4.64 -3.95 -7.46
CA HIS A 36 -3.36 -4.64 -7.34
C HIS A 36 -2.71 -4.91 -8.71
N LEU A 37 -3.02 -4.10 -9.71
CA LEU A 37 -2.48 -4.28 -11.06
C LEU A 37 -1.05 -3.75 -11.20
N GLY A 38 -0.67 -2.73 -10.44
CA GLY A 38 0.70 -2.18 -10.47
C GLY A 38 0.97 -1.35 -11.73
N CYS A 39 -0.02 -0.55 -12.18
CA CYS A 39 0.17 0.34 -13.31
C CYS A 39 1.32 1.31 -13.07
N GLY A 40 2.17 1.53 -14.07
CA GLY A 40 3.17 2.59 -14.05
C GLY A 40 2.51 3.97 -14.07
N VAL A 41 2.94 4.83 -13.19
CA VAL A 41 2.42 6.19 -13.05
C VAL A 41 3.52 7.22 -13.00
N LEU A 42 3.22 8.42 -13.47
CA LEU A 42 3.99 9.64 -13.26
C LEU A 42 3.27 10.46 -12.19
N LEU A 43 3.96 10.71 -11.10
CA LEU A 43 3.47 11.47 -9.96
C LEU A 43 4.03 12.89 -10.04
N TYR A 44 3.17 13.88 -10.17
CA TYR A 44 3.52 15.29 -10.25
C TYR A 44 3.29 15.95 -8.89
N THR A 45 4.35 16.42 -8.27
CA THR A 45 4.30 17.11 -6.97
C THR A 45 4.79 18.56 -7.10
N ASN A 46 4.15 19.44 -6.33
CA ASN A 46 4.61 20.82 -6.18
C ASN A 46 5.79 20.90 -5.18
N ASP A 47 6.33 22.11 -4.98
CA ASP A 47 7.46 22.33 -4.06
C ASP A 47 7.05 22.16 -2.58
N GLU A 48 5.76 22.24 -2.25
CA GLU A 48 5.20 21.96 -0.94
C GLU A 48 5.08 20.45 -0.66
N GLY A 49 5.23 19.61 -1.69
CA GLY A 49 5.13 18.15 -1.61
C GLY A 49 3.72 17.60 -1.86
N ASP A 50 2.77 18.44 -2.24
CA ASP A 50 1.42 18.00 -2.57
C ASP A 50 1.39 17.30 -3.94
N LEU A 51 0.67 16.19 -4.01
CA LEU A 51 0.43 15.49 -5.26
C LEU A 51 -0.63 16.25 -6.08
N VAL A 52 -0.19 16.94 -7.14
CA VAL A 52 -1.06 17.80 -7.95
C VAL A 52 -1.75 17.04 -9.07
N LYS A 53 -1.03 16.08 -9.69
CA LYS A 53 -1.49 15.38 -10.88
C LYS A 53 -0.91 13.97 -10.92
N VAL A 54 -1.63 13.05 -11.54
CA VAL A 54 -1.15 11.69 -11.86
C VAL A 54 -1.44 11.38 -13.32
N GLU A 55 -0.47 10.85 -14.01
CA GLU A 55 -0.60 10.36 -15.38
C GLU A 55 -0.07 8.93 -15.48
N GLY A 56 -0.46 8.21 -16.52
CA GLY A 56 0.13 6.92 -16.83
C GLY A 56 1.53 7.12 -17.41
N ASP A 57 2.46 6.28 -17.00
CA ASP A 57 3.80 6.27 -17.57
C ASP A 57 3.77 5.64 -18.97
N PRO A 58 4.05 6.40 -20.04
CA PRO A 58 4.01 5.89 -21.40
C PRO A 58 5.13 4.87 -21.68
N GLU A 59 6.22 4.92 -20.92
CA GLU A 59 7.34 3.98 -21.04
C GLU A 59 7.10 2.69 -20.23
N ASN A 60 6.03 2.60 -19.45
CA ASN A 60 5.70 1.39 -18.72
C ASN A 60 5.08 0.35 -19.67
N PRO A 61 5.71 -0.85 -19.84
CA PRO A 61 5.26 -1.85 -20.82
C PRO A 61 3.93 -2.52 -20.46
N PHE A 62 3.44 -2.36 -19.23
CA PHE A 62 2.19 -2.95 -18.78
C PHE A 62 0.97 -2.12 -19.17
N ASN A 63 1.00 -0.82 -18.92
CA ASN A 63 -0.14 0.06 -19.16
C ASN A 63 0.07 1.12 -20.25
N GLU A 64 1.29 1.31 -20.75
CA GLU A 64 1.61 2.17 -21.90
C GLU A 64 0.93 3.55 -21.78
N GLY A 65 1.03 4.19 -20.63
CA GLY A 65 0.41 5.49 -20.35
C GLY A 65 -1.09 5.46 -20.05
N ARG A 66 -1.76 4.31 -20.10
CA ARG A 66 -3.20 4.21 -19.82
C ARG A 66 -3.45 4.07 -18.32
N LEU A 67 -4.40 4.85 -17.80
CA LEU A 67 -4.87 4.74 -16.42
C LEU A 67 -6.39 4.68 -16.36
N CYS A 68 -6.88 4.00 -15.32
CA CYS A 68 -8.30 4.08 -14.98
C CYS A 68 -8.57 5.29 -14.06
N VAL A 69 -9.83 5.67 -13.93
CA VAL A 69 -10.28 6.79 -13.08
C VAL A 69 -9.76 6.69 -11.64
N ARG A 70 -9.58 5.49 -11.10
CA ARG A 70 -9.08 5.29 -9.72
C ARG A 70 -7.67 5.83 -9.52
N CYS A 71 -6.79 5.67 -10.51
CA CYS A 71 -5.44 6.20 -10.43
C CYS A 71 -5.42 7.71 -10.69
N LEU A 72 -6.28 8.20 -11.58
CA LEU A 72 -6.41 9.63 -11.86
C LEU A 72 -6.90 10.43 -10.65
N ASP A 73 -7.68 9.80 -9.77
CA ASP A 73 -8.25 10.40 -8.55
C ASP A 73 -7.30 10.35 -7.32
N LEU A 74 -6.09 9.83 -7.49
CA LEU A 74 -5.12 9.74 -6.40
C LEU A 74 -4.80 11.09 -5.71
N PRO A 75 -4.70 12.24 -6.41
CA PRO A 75 -4.46 13.52 -5.76
C PRO A 75 -5.53 13.87 -4.72
N GLU A 76 -6.81 13.68 -5.04
CA GLU A 76 -7.90 13.95 -4.10
C GLU A 76 -7.86 13.01 -2.88
N MET A 77 -7.49 11.75 -3.10
CA MET A 77 -7.37 10.78 -2.02
C MET A 77 -6.17 11.08 -1.10
N VAL A 78 -5.03 11.42 -1.69
CA VAL A 78 -3.78 11.68 -0.94
C VAL A 78 -3.87 12.97 -0.15
N ASN A 79 -4.37 14.04 -0.76
CA ASN A 79 -4.45 15.36 -0.15
C ASN A 79 -5.75 15.59 0.65
N ASN A 80 -6.58 14.55 0.81
CA ASN A 80 -7.85 14.69 1.49
C ASN A 80 -7.67 15.16 2.93
N PRO A 81 -8.26 16.29 3.36
CA PRO A 81 -8.11 16.82 4.72
C PRO A 81 -8.70 15.90 5.80
N LYS A 82 -9.56 14.96 5.41
CA LYS A 82 -10.14 13.95 6.30
C LYS A 82 -9.31 12.67 6.36
N ARG A 83 -8.17 12.62 5.67
CA ARG A 83 -7.28 11.46 5.69
C ARG A 83 -6.75 11.23 7.10
N LEU A 84 -6.85 9.99 7.58
CA LEU A 84 -6.26 9.59 8.84
C LEU A 84 -4.73 9.53 8.71
N THR A 85 -4.04 10.36 9.48
CA THR A 85 -2.57 10.45 9.49
C THR A 85 -1.94 9.81 10.74
N HIS A 86 -2.78 9.36 11.67
CA HIS A 86 -2.36 8.74 12.92
C HIS A 86 -3.26 7.56 13.26
N PRO A 87 -2.78 6.57 14.02
CA PRO A 87 -3.61 5.51 14.55
C PRO A 87 -4.70 6.04 15.47
N LEU A 88 -5.86 5.40 15.41
CA LEU A 88 -6.99 5.69 16.26
C LEU A 88 -7.34 4.46 17.09
N ARG A 89 -7.56 4.65 18.38
CA ARG A 89 -8.04 3.63 19.31
C ARG A 89 -9.49 3.87 19.69
N ARG A 90 -10.24 2.80 19.89
CA ARG A 90 -11.59 2.87 20.45
C ARG A 90 -11.80 1.74 21.46
N ALA A 91 -12.33 2.08 22.63
CA ALA A 91 -12.70 1.08 23.62
C ALA A 91 -13.79 0.13 23.11
N LYS A 92 -13.79 -1.13 23.58
CA LYS A 92 -14.82 -2.12 23.19
C LYS A 92 -16.23 -1.66 23.54
N ALA A 93 -16.42 -0.95 24.66
CA ALA A 93 -17.70 -0.41 25.08
C ALA A 93 -18.25 0.67 24.14
N ASP A 94 -17.38 1.35 23.40
CA ASP A 94 -17.74 2.42 22.45
C ASP A 94 -17.93 1.92 21.01
N ARG A 95 -18.01 0.60 20.79
CA ARG A 95 -18.28 0.05 19.47
C ARG A 95 -19.66 0.51 18.97
N GLY A 96 -19.69 1.03 17.73
CA GLY A 96 -20.88 1.64 17.15
C GLY A 96 -21.02 3.14 17.42
N HIS A 97 -20.23 3.71 18.32
CA HIS A 97 -20.17 5.15 18.56
C HIS A 97 -18.91 5.75 17.94
N ASP A 98 -18.99 6.99 17.46
CA ASP A 98 -17.86 7.72 16.86
C ASP A 98 -16.98 8.35 17.95
N ARG A 99 -16.44 7.50 18.84
CA ARG A 99 -15.57 7.87 19.95
C ARG A 99 -14.18 7.32 19.73
N TRP A 100 -13.36 8.09 19.04
CA TRP A 100 -12.00 7.72 18.72
C TRP A 100 -11.00 8.56 19.49
N GLU A 101 -9.98 7.91 20.02
CA GLU A 101 -8.81 8.50 20.64
C GLU A 101 -7.61 8.38 19.71
N ARG A 102 -6.94 9.50 19.43
CA ARG A 102 -5.70 9.52 18.68
C ARG A 102 -4.56 9.01 19.56
N ILE A 103 -3.81 8.03 19.06
CA ILE A 103 -2.64 7.45 19.74
C ILE A 103 -1.39 7.54 18.86
N GLY A 104 -0.21 7.34 19.48
CA GLY A 104 1.05 7.23 18.75
C GLY A 104 1.20 5.89 18.04
N TRP A 105 2.11 5.84 17.07
CA TRP A 105 2.42 4.59 16.36
C TRP A 105 3.02 3.53 17.28
N ASP A 106 3.93 3.91 18.19
CA ASP A 106 4.55 2.98 19.14
C ASP A 106 3.51 2.35 20.03
N GLU A 107 2.62 3.16 20.62
CA GLU A 107 1.51 2.67 21.43
C GLU A 107 0.59 1.74 20.63
N ALA A 108 0.27 2.07 19.39
CA ALA A 108 -0.58 1.24 18.54
C ALA A 108 0.05 -0.12 18.26
N LEU A 109 1.34 -0.14 17.94
CA LEU A 109 2.08 -1.37 17.66
C LEU A 109 2.23 -2.24 18.91
N ASP A 110 2.51 -1.65 20.06
CA ASP A 110 2.61 -2.36 21.35
C ASP A 110 1.27 -3.00 21.74
N LEU A 111 0.16 -2.27 21.58
CA LEU A 111 -1.17 -2.80 21.83
C LEU A 111 -1.50 -3.99 20.92
N ILE A 112 -1.19 -3.89 19.62
CA ILE A 112 -1.41 -4.98 18.67
C ILE A 112 -0.55 -6.19 19.03
N ALA A 113 0.72 -5.98 19.33
CA ALA A 113 1.65 -7.05 19.71
C ALA A 113 1.20 -7.76 21.00
N ALA A 114 0.77 -6.99 22.00
CA ALA A 114 0.28 -7.54 23.26
C ALA A 114 -0.98 -8.41 23.05
N GLU A 115 -1.94 -7.96 22.26
CA GLU A 115 -3.16 -8.73 21.99
C GLU A 115 -2.88 -9.99 21.15
N LEU A 116 -2.00 -9.91 20.15
CA LEU A 116 -1.59 -11.08 19.37
C LEU A 116 -0.86 -12.12 20.24
N ASN A 117 0.01 -11.70 21.15
CA ASN A 117 0.70 -12.61 22.07
C ASN A 117 -0.28 -13.28 23.03
N LYS A 118 -1.25 -12.57 23.59
CA LYS A 118 -2.31 -13.15 24.44
C LYS A 118 -3.09 -14.23 23.69
N VAL A 119 -3.46 -13.99 22.45
CA VAL A 119 -4.19 -14.97 21.62
C VAL A 119 -3.31 -16.19 21.35
N LYS A 120 -2.03 -15.96 20.99
CA LYS A 120 -1.06 -17.01 20.75
C LYS A 120 -0.82 -17.89 21.98
N GLU A 121 -0.71 -17.28 23.16
CA GLU A 121 -0.50 -18.00 24.44
C GLU A 121 -1.74 -18.80 24.86
N ALA A 122 -2.94 -18.25 24.65
CA ALA A 122 -4.18 -18.88 25.07
C ALA A 122 -4.65 -20.00 24.11
N TYR A 123 -4.41 -19.87 22.81
CA TYR A 123 -5.03 -20.70 21.78
C TYR A 123 -4.04 -21.28 20.75
N GLY A 124 -2.74 -20.97 20.87
CA GLY A 124 -1.72 -21.36 19.89
C GLY A 124 -1.60 -20.40 18.70
N PRO A 125 -0.49 -20.47 17.95
CA PRO A 125 -0.23 -19.58 16.82
C PRO A 125 -1.19 -19.78 15.64
N GLU A 126 -1.82 -20.96 15.51
CA GLU A 126 -2.77 -21.30 14.47
C GLU A 126 -4.11 -20.57 14.60
N SER A 127 -4.38 -19.97 15.76
CA SER A 127 -5.60 -19.20 16.01
C SER A 127 -5.63 -17.84 15.30
N VAL A 128 -4.48 -17.37 14.79
CA VAL A 128 -4.35 -16.09 14.09
C VAL A 128 -4.35 -16.31 12.59
N ILE A 129 -5.36 -15.77 11.90
CA ILE A 129 -5.48 -15.83 10.44
C ILE A 129 -5.21 -14.44 9.86
N PHE A 130 -4.19 -14.33 8.99
CA PHE A 130 -3.96 -13.15 8.18
C PHE A 130 -4.73 -13.26 6.87
N SER A 131 -5.72 -12.41 6.68
CA SER A 131 -6.45 -12.31 5.42
C SER A 131 -5.92 -11.11 4.62
N CYS A 132 -5.37 -11.37 3.45
CA CYS A 132 -5.00 -10.32 2.51
C CYS A 132 -5.95 -10.35 1.31
N ALA A 133 -6.61 -9.21 1.06
CA ALA A 133 -7.50 -9.04 -0.10
C ALA A 133 -6.66 -8.85 -1.37
N THR A 134 -6.00 -9.92 -1.82
CA THR A 134 -5.28 -9.93 -3.09
C THR A 134 -5.96 -10.87 -4.08
N SER A 135 -5.69 -10.67 -5.36
CA SER A 135 -6.19 -11.57 -6.40
C SER A 135 -5.82 -13.04 -6.10
N ARG A 136 -6.61 -13.98 -6.61
CA ARG A 136 -6.46 -15.44 -6.38
C ARG A 136 -5.04 -16.01 -6.52
N ARG A 137 -4.09 -15.29 -7.11
CA ARG A 137 -2.70 -15.74 -7.29
C ARG A 137 -1.83 -15.58 -6.05
N THR A 138 -2.10 -14.61 -5.20
CA THR A 138 -1.31 -14.33 -3.98
C THR A 138 -1.82 -15.05 -2.74
N SER A 139 -3.08 -15.46 -2.68
CA SER A 139 -3.64 -16.21 -1.55
C SER A 139 -2.95 -17.56 -1.32
N ARG A 140 -2.40 -18.19 -2.37
CA ARG A 140 -1.63 -19.43 -2.24
C ARG A 140 -0.24 -19.22 -1.62
N ALA A 141 0.34 -18.04 -1.72
CA ALA A 141 1.66 -17.74 -1.14
C ALA A 141 1.58 -17.47 0.37
N CYS A 142 0.49 -16.88 0.85
CA CYS A 142 0.29 -16.64 2.28
C CYS A 142 -0.07 -17.91 3.06
N ALA A 143 -0.87 -18.80 2.46
CA ALA A 143 -1.26 -20.06 3.09
C ALA A 143 -0.15 -21.12 3.14
N GLY A 144 0.88 -21.00 2.30
CA GLY A 144 1.91 -22.04 2.11
C GLY A 144 3.07 -22.02 3.10
N ARG A 145 3.19 -21.03 3.98
CA ARG A 145 4.34 -20.91 4.89
C ARG A 145 4.08 -21.37 6.32
N SER A 146 2.83 -21.58 6.72
CA SER A 146 2.48 -22.05 8.06
C SER A 146 2.63 -23.57 8.26
N ALA A 147 2.74 -24.37 7.20
CA ALA A 147 2.64 -25.82 7.26
C ALA A 147 3.97 -26.60 7.23
N ARG A 148 5.12 -25.97 7.44
CA ARG A 148 6.40 -26.68 7.50
C ARG A 148 7.25 -26.24 8.68
N ARG A 149 6.93 -26.76 9.84
CA ARG A 149 7.87 -27.06 10.92
C ARG A 149 7.21 -28.01 11.94
N THR A 150 7.18 -29.31 11.62
CA THR A 150 7.18 -30.35 12.61
C THR A 150 7.91 -31.56 12.00
N SER A 151 9.17 -31.66 12.28
CA SER A 151 9.93 -32.87 12.51
C SER A 151 11.33 -32.50 13.01
#